data_7ebd08e9e82ce9a0154a4e9e61a90227
#
_entry.id   7ebd08e9e82ce9a0154a4e9e61a90227
#
_cell.length_a   1.000
_cell.length_b   1.000
_cell.length_c   1.000
_cell.angle_alpha   90.00
_cell.angle_beta   90.00
_cell.angle_gamma   90.00
#
_symmetry.space_group_name_H-M   'P 1'
#
loop_
_entity.id
_entity.type
_entity.pdbx_description
1 polymer ?
#
loop_
_entity_poly.entity_id
_entity_poly.type
_entity_poly.pdbx_seq_one_letter_code
_entity_poly.pdbx_strand_id
1 'polypeptide(L)'
;MGLFNRNKEAKNQKSKQQVELERAQKLGAPLVTAESPKAVTSEQFRIIRTNIRFSGVDKKLQSFMVTSSNMGEGKSTVAANLAQVFAEDGERVLIVDADLRKPTVHRTYDLPNRKGLSTFLANGESLNENIMYIPQLNINVLTSGPIPPNPAELLGSKRMAEAIEELTNHFDTIIYDAPPAISVTDAQILSSRVDGVILVVRDRYTQKEAVLKAKEKIELANGNILGAVLNDVEVKNDKSYYDYYYGEAE
;
A
#
# COMPACT_ATOMS: atom_id res chain seq x y z
N MET A 1 21.34 -35.68 9.08
CA MET A 1 21.83 -34.56 8.24
C MET A 1 20.75 -33.55 7.83
N GLY A 2 19.45 -33.84 7.87
CA GLY A 2 18.35 -32.94 7.41
C GLY A 2 17.98 -31.76 8.30
N LEU A 3 18.11 -31.86 9.62
CA LEU A 3 17.64 -30.82 10.57
C LEU A 3 18.61 -29.63 10.65
N PHE A 4 19.92 -29.86 10.50
CA PHE A 4 20.92 -28.78 10.50
C PHE A 4 20.88 -27.90 9.24
N ASN A 5 20.51 -28.46 8.09
CA ASN A 5 20.36 -27.70 6.85
C ASN A 5 19.08 -26.82 6.89
N ARG A 6 17.96 -27.34 7.39
CA ARG A 6 16.71 -26.55 7.54
C ARG A 6 16.87 -25.34 8.47
N ASN A 7 17.60 -25.49 9.57
CA ASN A 7 17.87 -24.37 10.48
C ASN A 7 18.82 -23.32 9.87
N LYS A 8 19.74 -23.71 9.01
CA LYS A 8 20.66 -22.80 8.31
C LYS A 8 19.95 -22.04 7.19
N GLU A 9 19.06 -22.69 6.46
CA GLU A 9 18.22 -22.07 5.44
C GLU A 9 17.21 -21.07 6.04
N ALA A 10 16.54 -21.45 7.13
CA ALA A 10 15.63 -20.57 7.85
C ALA A 10 16.35 -19.33 8.45
N LYS A 11 17.58 -19.50 8.93
CA LYS A 11 18.39 -18.40 9.45
C LYS A 11 18.89 -17.48 8.33
N ASN A 12 19.26 -18.02 7.17
CA ASN A 12 19.63 -17.25 5.98
C ASN A 12 18.44 -16.50 5.36
N GLN A 13 17.25 -17.10 5.33
CA GLN A 13 16.02 -16.43 4.87
C GLN A 13 15.64 -15.26 5.80
N LYS A 14 15.69 -15.45 7.12
CA LYS A 14 15.45 -14.37 8.08
C LYS A 14 16.43 -13.21 7.94
N SER A 15 17.73 -13.49 7.69
CA SER A 15 18.74 -12.44 7.51
C SER A 15 18.56 -11.66 6.19
N LYS A 16 18.21 -12.32 5.10
CA LYS A 16 17.88 -11.66 3.83
C LYS A 16 16.65 -10.77 3.95
N GLN A 17 15.61 -11.27 4.59
CA GLN A 17 14.36 -10.52 4.83
C GLN A 17 14.58 -9.27 5.67
N GLN A 18 15.44 -9.36 6.68
CA GLN A 18 15.74 -8.20 7.53
C GLN A 18 16.53 -7.14 6.76
N VAL A 19 17.43 -7.54 5.89
CA VAL A 19 18.19 -6.64 4.99
C VAL A 19 17.27 -5.99 3.96
N GLU A 20 16.31 -6.73 3.37
CA GLU A 20 15.33 -6.17 2.44
C GLU A 20 14.39 -5.18 3.13
N LEU A 21 13.95 -5.50 4.35
CA LEU A 21 13.11 -4.61 5.15
C LEU A 21 13.86 -3.30 5.50
N GLU A 22 15.11 -3.41 5.91
CA GLU A 22 15.97 -2.25 6.20
C GLU A 22 16.25 -1.43 4.94
N ARG A 23 16.43 -2.08 3.78
CA ARG A 23 16.60 -1.42 2.48
C ARG A 23 15.32 -0.68 2.06
N ALA A 24 14.16 -1.31 2.14
CA ALA A 24 12.88 -0.68 1.85
C ALA A 24 12.60 0.51 2.81
N GLN A 25 12.97 0.38 4.08
CA GLN A 25 12.89 1.48 5.05
C GLN A 25 13.89 2.62 4.76
N LYS A 26 15.02 2.34 4.11
CA LYS A 26 16.02 3.35 3.75
C LYS A 26 15.76 4.03 2.40
N LEU A 27 15.30 3.29 1.41
CA LEU A 27 15.18 3.72 0.01
C LEU A 27 13.74 3.98 -0.44
N GLY A 28 12.75 3.63 0.40
CA GLY A 28 11.35 3.64 -0.01
C GLY A 28 10.95 2.41 -0.86
N ALA A 29 9.73 2.43 -1.39
CA ALA A 29 9.20 1.38 -2.24
C ALA A 29 9.66 1.58 -3.70
N PRO A 30 10.00 0.52 -4.44
CA PRO A 30 10.33 0.64 -5.87
C PRO A 30 9.08 1.01 -6.67
N LEU A 31 9.22 1.97 -7.60
CA LEU A 31 8.17 2.41 -8.51
C LEU A 31 8.30 1.69 -9.86
N VAL A 32 8.07 0.37 -9.85
CA VAL A 32 8.29 -0.49 -11.04
C VAL A 32 7.41 -0.08 -12.22
N THR A 33 6.22 0.43 -11.96
CA THR A 33 5.29 0.88 -13.00
C THR A 33 5.76 2.15 -13.70
N ALA A 34 6.44 3.06 -12.97
CA ALA A 34 7.04 4.27 -13.55
C ALA A 34 8.39 3.98 -14.23
N GLU A 35 9.25 3.15 -13.61
CA GLU A 35 10.59 2.83 -14.10
C GLU A 35 10.54 1.91 -15.33
N SER A 36 9.57 1.00 -15.40
CA SER A 36 9.42 0.00 -16.45
C SER A 36 7.95 -0.17 -16.88
N PRO A 37 7.35 0.83 -17.56
CA PRO A 37 5.90 0.83 -17.86
C PRO A 37 5.45 -0.34 -18.74
N LYS A 38 6.35 -0.90 -19.56
CA LYS A 38 6.09 -2.04 -20.45
C LYS A 38 6.37 -3.41 -19.83
N ALA A 39 6.84 -3.44 -18.59
CA ALA A 39 7.13 -4.70 -17.92
C ALA A 39 5.83 -5.47 -17.62
N VAL A 40 5.93 -6.79 -17.58
CA VAL A 40 4.81 -7.68 -17.20
C VAL A 40 4.23 -7.29 -15.82
N THR A 41 5.10 -6.96 -14.88
CA THR A 41 4.68 -6.51 -13.54
C THR A 41 3.82 -5.24 -13.60
N SER A 42 4.14 -4.30 -14.49
CA SER A 42 3.34 -3.08 -14.68
C SER A 42 1.95 -3.40 -15.22
N GLU A 43 1.85 -4.36 -16.14
CA GLU A 43 0.56 -4.83 -16.63
C GLU A 43 -0.27 -5.54 -15.56
N GLN A 44 0.37 -6.31 -14.69
CA GLN A 44 -0.31 -6.90 -13.53
C GLN A 44 -0.92 -5.82 -12.62
N PHE A 45 -0.25 -4.70 -12.39
CA PHE A 45 -0.82 -3.59 -11.64
C PHE A 45 -2.02 -2.94 -12.36
N ARG A 46 -1.99 -2.83 -13.69
CA ARG A 46 -3.16 -2.36 -14.48
C ARG A 46 -4.34 -3.31 -14.38
N ILE A 47 -4.10 -4.62 -14.37
CA ILE A 47 -5.15 -5.63 -14.12
C ILE A 47 -5.72 -5.47 -12.70
N ILE A 48 -4.89 -5.29 -11.68
CA ILE A 48 -5.34 -5.06 -10.30
C ILE A 48 -6.20 -3.79 -10.23
N ARG A 49 -5.78 -2.67 -10.85
CA ARG A 49 -6.58 -1.43 -10.95
C ARG A 49 -7.96 -1.73 -11.56
N THR A 50 -8.00 -2.45 -12.66
CA THR A 50 -9.24 -2.82 -13.33
C THR A 50 -10.16 -3.63 -12.42
N ASN A 51 -9.62 -4.61 -11.69
CA ASN A 51 -10.37 -5.41 -10.74
C ASN A 51 -10.91 -4.59 -9.56
N ILE A 52 -10.13 -3.61 -9.06
CA ILE A 52 -10.58 -2.68 -8.02
C ILE A 52 -11.78 -1.87 -8.52
N ARG A 53 -11.73 -1.35 -9.74
CA ARG A 53 -12.85 -0.60 -10.33
C ARG A 53 -14.11 -1.46 -10.45
N PHE A 54 -13.98 -2.70 -10.88
CA PHE A 54 -15.12 -3.63 -11.01
C PHE A 54 -15.67 -4.10 -9.66
N SER A 55 -14.90 -4.06 -8.58
CA SER A 55 -15.41 -4.42 -7.24
C SER A 55 -16.39 -3.38 -6.66
N GLY A 56 -16.46 -2.20 -7.25
CA GLY A 56 -17.39 -1.12 -6.90
C GLY A 56 -18.62 -1.04 -7.79
N VAL A 57 -19.30 -2.14 -8.09
CA VAL A 57 -20.42 -2.19 -9.05
C VAL A 57 -21.55 -1.22 -8.70
N ASP A 58 -21.89 -1.06 -7.42
CA ASP A 58 -23.01 -0.21 -6.97
C ASP A 58 -22.57 1.14 -6.39
N LYS A 59 -21.28 1.34 -6.14
CA LYS A 59 -20.76 2.57 -5.54
C LYS A 59 -19.36 2.85 -6.07
N LYS A 60 -19.14 4.09 -6.55
CA LYS A 60 -17.80 4.53 -6.93
C LYS A 60 -16.85 4.42 -5.73
N LEU A 61 -15.81 3.59 -5.86
CA LEU A 61 -14.73 3.49 -4.87
C LEU A 61 -13.75 4.64 -5.10
N GLN A 62 -13.72 5.60 -4.18
CA GLN A 62 -12.80 6.74 -4.25
C GLN A 62 -11.63 6.59 -3.27
N SER A 63 -11.86 5.91 -2.15
CA SER A 63 -10.87 5.77 -1.09
C SER A 63 -10.66 4.30 -0.75
N PHE A 64 -9.43 3.84 -0.76
CA PHE A 64 -9.10 2.51 -0.26
C PHE A 64 -7.75 2.47 0.43
N MET A 65 -7.62 1.57 1.37
CA MET A 65 -6.33 1.34 2.02
C MET A 65 -5.68 0.06 1.53
N VAL A 66 -4.35 0.09 1.48
CA VAL A 66 -3.50 -1.07 1.24
C VAL A 66 -2.81 -1.42 2.55
N THR A 67 -3.04 -2.64 3.03
CA THR A 67 -2.45 -3.16 4.25
C THR A 67 -1.96 -4.59 4.04
N SER A 68 -1.38 -5.19 5.07
CA SER A 68 -0.88 -6.57 5.04
C SER A 68 -1.09 -7.24 6.40
N SER A 69 -0.87 -8.55 6.48
CA SER A 69 -0.92 -9.25 7.76
C SER A 69 0.22 -8.82 8.67
N ASN A 70 1.46 -8.82 8.13
CA ASN A 70 2.69 -8.51 8.85
C ASN A 70 3.54 -7.49 8.09
N MET A 71 4.63 -7.04 8.71
CA MET A 71 5.63 -6.20 8.06
C MET A 71 6.38 -6.95 6.96
N GLY A 72 6.82 -6.23 5.92
CA GLY A 72 7.66 -6.80 4.85
C GLY A 72 6.90 -7.60 3.79
N GLU A 73 5.57 -7.51 3.74
CA GLU A 73 4.75 -8.18 2.73
C GLU A 73 4.57 -7.36 1.44
N GLY A 74 5.06 -6.10 1.41
CA GLY A 74 5.06 -5.25 0.21
C GLY A 74 3.88 -4.30 0.08
N LYS A 75 3.15 -4.01 1.17
CA LYS A 75 2.01 -3.08 1.19
C LYS A 75 2.33 -1.73 0.55
N SER A 76 3.44 -1.09 0.94
CA SER A 76 3.85 0.21 0.42
C SER A 76 4.26 0.16 -1.05
N THR A 77 4.89 -0.94 -1.49
CA THR A 77 5.19 -1.17 -2.91
C THR A 77 3.90 -1.29 -3.72
N VAL A 78 2.94 -2.06 -3.23
CA VAL A 78 1.63 -2.20 -3.91
C VAL A 78 0.88 -0.87 -3.93
N ALA A 79 0.84 -0.14 -2.81
CA ALA A 79 0.16 1.16 -2.73
C ALA A 79 0.75 2.17 -3.72
N ALA A 80 2.08 2.31 -3.76
CA ALA A 80 2.77 3.27 -4.63
C ALA A 80 2.60 2.94 -6.12
N ASN A 81 2.69 1.67 -6.51
CA ASN A 81 2.51 1.25 -7.90
C ASN A 81 1.04 1.30 -8.34
N LEU A 82 0.08 1.04 -7.45
CA LEU A 82 -1.33 1.29 -7.73
C LEU A 82 -1.58 2.78 -7.97
N ALA A 83 -1.03 3.68 -7.12
CA ALA A 83 -1.17 5.11 -7.33
C ALA A 83 -0.69 5.53 -8.73
N GLN A 84 0.43 4.97 -9.18
CA GLN A 84 0.97 5.26 -10.52
C GLN A 84 0.03 4.81 -11.65
N VAL A 85 -0.49 3.58 -11.61
CA VAL A 85 -1.36 3.08 -12.69
C VAL A 85 -2.75 3.74 -12.70
N PHE A 86 -3.24 4.26 -11.57
CA PHE A 86 -4.44 5.09 -11.54
C PHE A 86 -4.17 6.47 -12.15
N ALA A 87 -3.01 7.08 -11.86
CA ALA A 87 -2.61 8.37 -12.42
C ALA A 87 -2.35 8.31 -13.94
N GLU A 88 -1.79 7.20 -14.45
CA GLU A 88 -1.62 6.95 -15.89
C GLU A 88 -2.97 6.96 -16.65
N ASP A 89 -4.05 6.61 -15.98
CA ASP A 89 -5.41 6.59 -16.55
C ASP A 89 -6.12 7.96 -16.47
N GLY A 90 -5.40 9.01 -16.08
CA GLY A 90 -5.88 10.39 -16.07
C GLY A 90 -6.64 10.78 -14.79
N GLU A 91 -6.67 9.96 -13.75
CA GLU A 91 -7.30 10.30 -12.48
C GLU A 91 -6.45 11.26 -11.65
N ARG A 92 -7.13 12.11 -10.87
CA ARG A 92 -6.48 12.91 -9.81
C ARG A 92 -6.24 11.99 -8.61
N VAL A 93 -5.01 11.48 -8.52
CA VAL A 93 -4.62 10.50 -7.50
C VAL A 93 -3.93 11.17 -6.33
N LEU A 94 -4.31 10.76 -5.12
CA LEU A 94 -3.59 11.07 -3.88
C LEU A 94 -3.14 9.77 -3.22
N ILE A 95 -1.85 9.66 -2.91
CA ILE A 95 -1.35 8.64 -1.99
C ILE A 95 -1.09 9.28 -0.62
N VAL A 96 -1.59 8.62 0.44
CA VAL A 96 -1.49 9.07 1.83
C VAL A 96 -0.69 8.07 2.64
N ASP A 97 0.38 8.52 3.28
CA ASP A 97 1.12 7.69 4.24
C ASP A 97 0.38 7.66 5.59
N ALA A 98 -0.42 6.63 5.79
CA ALA A 98 -1.16 6.38 7.02
C ALA A 98 -0.44 5.41 7.97
N ASP A 99 0.77 4.91 7.63
CA ASP A 99 1.65 4.21 8.55
C ASP A 99 2.43 5.21 9.41
N LEU A 100 1.73 5.86 10.34
CA LEU A 100 2.31 6.87 11.23
C LEU A 100 3.38 6.30 12.19
N ARG A 101 3.61 4.97 12.16
CA ARG A 101 4.62 4.30 13.00
C ARG A 101 5.92 4.04 12.28
N LYS A 102 5.83 3.65 11.00
CA LYS A 102 6.98 3.32 10.15
C LYS A 102 6.78 3.87 8.73
N PRO A 103 6.73 5.20 8.61
CA PRO A 103 6.43 5.86 7.33
C PRO A 103 7.49 5.57 6.27
N THR A 104 7.04 5.37 5.04
CA THR A 104 7.91 5.03 3.89
C THR A 104 7.61 5.84 2.64
N VAL A 105 6.41 6.38 2.50
CA VAL A 105 5.96 7.08 1.28
C VAL A 105 6.85 8.29 0.95
N HIS A 106 7.26 9.08 1.96
CA HIS A 106 8.16 10.21 1.76
C HIS A 106 9.49 9.81 1.12
N ARG A 107 10.02 8.61 1.41
CA ARG A 107 11.26 8.09 0.79
C ARG A 107 11.02 7.57 -0.61
N THR A 108 9.87 6.92 -0.83
CA THR A 108 9.48 6.43 -2.15
C THR A 108 9.46 7.54 -3.19
N TYR A 109 9.04 8.74 -2.79
CA TYR A 109 8.89 9.89 -3.68
C TYR A 109 9.94 10.98 -3.45
N ASP A 110 10.98 10.70 -2.65
CA ASP A 110 12.06 11.65 -2.30
C ASP A 110 11.53 12.99 -1.79
N LEU A 111 10.59 12.96 -0.84
CA LEU A 111 9.92 14.13 -0.29
C LEU A 111 10.31 14.41 1.16
N PRO A 112 10.25 15.69 1.60
CA PRO A 112 10.39 16.02 3.01
C PRO A 112 9.23 15.43 3.83
N ASN A 113 9.52 15.05 5.10
CA ASN A 113 8.51 14.51 6.03
C ASN A 113 8.44 15.32 7.34
N ARG A 114 8.65 16.63 7.25
CA ARG A 114 8.58 17.54 8.42
C ARG A 114 7.15 17.90 8.79
N LYS A 115 6.26 17.91 7.82
CA LYS A 115 4.82 18.11 7.91
C LYS A 115 4.13 17.01 7.11
N GLY A 116 2.87 16.71 7.46
CA GLY A 116 2.08 15.69 6.78
C GLY A 116 0.81 15.37 7.57
N LEU A 117 0.29 14.16 7.40
CA LEU A 117 -0.96 13.72 8.02
C LEU A 117 -0.94 13.88 9.55
N SER A 118 0.15 13.50 10.22
CA SER A 118 0.23 13.57 11.68
C SER A 118 0.18 14.99 12.21
N THR A 119 0.84 15.96 11.56
CA THR A 119 0.81 17.37 11.96
C THR A 119 -0.54 18.01 11.69
N PHE A 120 -1.17 17.69 10.56
CA PHE A 120 -2.56 18.09 10.30
C PHE A 120 -3.50 17.56 11.39
N LEU A 121 -3.44 16.27 11.69
CA LEU A 121 -4.33 15.65 12.68
C LEU A 121 -4.12 16.19 14.10
N ALA A 122 -2.88 16.49 14.48
CA ALA A 122 -2.54 17.00 15.81
C ALA A 122 -2.85 18.50 15.97
N ASN A 123 -2.46 19.32 14.99
CA ASN A 123 -2.40 20.78 15.14
C ASN A 123 -3.53 21.53 14.40
N GLY A 124 -4.24 20.88 13.45
CA GLY A 124 -5.28 21.51 12.62
C GLY A 124 -4.68 22.46 11.57
N GLU A 125 -3.46 22.19 11.10
CA GLU A 125 -2.88 22.88 9.95
C GLU A 125 -3.73 22.64 8.69
N SER A 126 -3.56 23.46 7.65
CA SER A 126 -4.26 23.26 6.37
C SER A 126 -3.82 21.94 5.73
N LEU A 127 -4.79 21.09 5.35
CA LEU A 127 -4.51 19.82 4.68
C LEU A 127 -3.84 20.04 3.33
N ASN A 128 -4.32 21.01 2.56
CA ASN A 128 -3.82 21.33 1.22
C ASN A 128 -2.36 21.80 1.22
N GLU A 129 -1.90 22.49 2.27
CA GLU A 129 -0.50 22.91 2.38
C GLU A 129 0.48 21.76 2.63
N ASN A 130 -0.04 20.60 3.01
CA ASN A 130 0.76 19.41 3.28
C ASN A 130 0.77 18.41 2.11
N ILE A 131 -0.05 18.63 1.06
CA ILE A 131 -0.10 17.80 -0.14
C ILE A 131 0.92 18.31 -1.15
N MET A 132 1.78 17.42 -1.62
CA MET A 132 2.82 17.72 -2.60
C MET A 132 2.49 17.05 -3.93
N TYR A 133 2.52 17.83 -5.02
CA TYR A 133 2.32 17.31 -6.37
C TYR A 133 3.66 16.94 -7.02
N ILE A 134 3.72 15.78 -7.65
CA ILE A 134 4.89 15.27 -8.38
C ILE A 134 4.56 15.28 -9.88
N PRO A 135 5.00 16.31 -10.63
CA PRO A 135 4.62 16.48 -12.05
C PRO A 135 5.03 15.30 -12.95
N GLN A 136 6.19 14.70 -12.68
CA GLN A 136 6.76 13.62 -13.51
C GLN A 136 5.91 12.33 -13.44
N LEU A 137 5.17 12.15 -12.35
CA LEU A 137 4.32 10.97 -12.11
C LEU A 137 2.83 11.30 -12.16
N ASN A 138 2.46 12.57 -12.22
CA ASN A 138 1.09 13.07 -12.12
C ASN A 138 0.37 12.59 -10.83
N ILE A 139 1.09 12.52 -9.71
CA ILE A 139 0.60 12.03 -8.42
C ILE A 139 0.67 13.13 -7.38
N ASN A 140 -0.34 13.19 -6.51
CA ASN A 140 -0.30 13.97 -5.30
C ASN A 140 0.05 13.06 -4.12
N VAL A 141 0.85 13.56 -3.19
CA VAL A 141 1.38 12.82 -2.04
C VAL A 141 1.12 13.59 -0.75
N LEU A 142 0.51 12.93 0.22
CA LEU A 142 0.44 13.38 1.60
C LEU A 142 1.31 12.46 2.45
N THR A 143 2.48 12.96 2.86
CA THR A 143 3.39 12.20 3.72
C THR A 143 2.83 12.05 5.14
N SER A 144 3.38 11.14 5.93
CA SER A 144 2.92 10.92 7.32
C SER A 144 3.16 12.12 8.23
N GLY A 145 4.20 12.93 7.97
CA GLY A 145 4.76 13.85 8.94
C GLY A 145 5.59 13.12 10.01
N PRO A 146 6.02 13.83 11.08
CA PRO A 146 6.72 13.24 12.21
C PRO A 146 5.90 12.14 12.90
N ILE A 147 6.58 11.12 13.44
CA ILE A 147 5.93 10.02 14.18
C ILE A 147 5.27 10.58 15.44
N PRO A 148 3.93 10.50 15.58
CA PRO A 148 3.23 10.99 16.76
C PRO A 148 3.28 9.96 17.90
N PRO A 149 3.06 10.37 19.17
CA PRO A 149 3.01 9.45 20.30
C PRO A 149 1.75 8.56 20.30
N ASN A 150 0.67 8.99 19.66
CA ASN A 150 -0.65 8.35 19.69
C ASN A 150 -1.26 8.14 18.28
N PRO A 151 -0.65 7.32 17.40
CA PRO A 151 -1.10 7.14 16.02
C PRO A 151 -2.56 6.70 15.89
N ALA A 152 -2.97 5.69 16.66
CA ALA A 152 -4.34 5.14 16.59
C ALA A 152 -5.41 6.16 16.98
N GLU A 153 -5.16 6.99 17.98
CA GLU A 153 -6.09 8.06 18.40
C GLU A 153 -6.25 9.12 17.29
N LEU A 154 -5.14 9.51 16.66
CA LEU A 154 -5.17 10.48 15.56
C LEU A 154 -5.96 9.93 14.37
N LEU A 155 -5.71 8.70 13.95
CA LEU A 155 -6.45 8.04 12.86
C LEU A 155 -7.92 7.81 13.23
N GLY A 156 -8.23 7.62 14.53
CA GLY A 156 -9.59 7.50 15.05
C GLY A 156 -10.33 8.82 15.26
N SER A 157 -9.65 9.96 15.14
CA SER A 157 -10.19 11.27 15.47
C SER A 157 -11.31 11.73 14.50
N LYS A 158 -12.13 12.70 14.96
CA LYS A 158 -13.11 13.39 14.12
C LYS A 158 -12.41 14.11 12.95
N ARG A 159 -11.25 14.70 13.21
CA ARG A 159 -10.46 15.41 12.19
C ARG A 159 -10.00 14.48 11.06
N MET A 160 -9.70 13.20 11.34
CA MET A 160 -9.41 12.23 10.27
C MET A 160 -10.65 11.95 9.41
N ALA A 161 -11.84 11.90 9.98
CA ALA A 161 -13.08 11.73 9.22
C ALA A 161 -13.35 12.96 8.31
N GLU A 162 -13.17 14.16 8.85
CA GLU A 162 -13.29 15.42 8.09
C GLU A 162 -12.23 15.49 6.96
N ALA A 163 -10.99 15.03 7.22
CA ALA A 163 -9.95 14.96 6.20
C ALA A 163 -10.32 14.01 5.05
N ILE A 164 -10.84 12.83 5.36
CA ILE A 164 -11.28 11.88 4.33
C ILE A 164 -12.38 12.48 3.46
N GLU A 165 -13.36 13.14 4.07
CA GLU A 165 -14.45 13.80 3.36
C GLU A 165 -13.93 14.96 2.47
N GLU A 166 -13.04 15.81 2.99
CA GLU A 166 -12.41 16.89 2.21
C GLU A 166 -11.62 16.34 1.02
N LEU A 167 -10.80 15.31 1.23
CA LEU A 167 -9.98 14.70 0.18
C LEU A 167 -10.83 14.06 -0.92
N THR A 168 -11.95 13.41 -0.58
CA THR A 168 -12.84 12.79 -1.57
C THR A 168 -13.53 13.82 -2.48
N ASN A 169 -13.64 15.09 -2.07
CA ASN A 169 -14.12 16.18 -2.92
C ASN A 169 -13.08 16.64 -3.96
N HIS A 170 -11.78 16.40 -3.72
CA HIS A 170 -10.71 16.93 -4.56
C HIS A 170 -10.04 15.89 -5.43
N PHE A 171 -10.04 14.62 -5.03
CA PHE A 171 -9.34 13.52 -5.70
C PHE A 171 -10.33 12.45 -6.19
N ASP A 172 -10.02 11.88 -7.35
CA ASP A 172 -10.82 10.80 -7.93
C ASP A 172 -10.50 9.45 -7.29
N THR A 173 -9.24 9.27 -6.87
CA THR A 173 -8.74 8.08 -6.18
C THR A 173 -7.78 8.46 -5.05
N ILE A 174 -8.03 7.96 -3.85
CA ILE A 174 -7.20 8.15 -2.66
C ILE A 174 -6.75 6.80 -2.14
N ILE A 175 -5.43 6.62 -2.06
CA ILE A 175 -4.80 5.36 -1.62
C ILE A 175 -4.08 5.58 -0.30
N TYR A 176 -4.49 4.89 0.75
CA TYR A 176 -3.84 4.94 2.06
C TYR A 176 -2.86 3.78 2.22
N ASP A 177 -1.56 4.06 2.36
CA ASP A 177 -0.57 3.06 2.80
C ASP A 177 -0.67 2.92 4.32
N ALA A 178 -1.27 1.82 4.78
CA ALA A 178 -1.60 1.60 6.18
C ALA A 178 -0.69 0.56 6.84
N PRO A 179 -0.47 0.60 8.18
CA PRO A 179 0.35 -0.39 8.86
C PRO A 179 -0.26 -1.80 8.82
N PRO A 180 0.52 -2.86 9.16
CA PRO A 180 0.02 -4.23 9.18
C PRO A 180 -1.16 -4.44 10.14
N ALA A 181 -2.23 -5.11 9.66
CA ALA A 181 -3.50 -5.24 10.36
C ALA A 181 -3.46 -6.09 11.64
N ILE A 182 -2.47 -6.99 11.79
CA ILE A 182 -2.36 -7.83 13.00
C ILE A 182 -1.66 -7.09 14.13
N SER A 183 -0.64 -6.27 13.80
CA SER A 183 0.30 -5.75 14.78
C SER A 183 -0.26 -4.60 15.61
N VAL A 184 -1.14 -3.79 15.03
CA VAL A 184 -1.68 -2.55 15.60
C VAL A 184 -3.14 -2.35 15.21
N THR A 185 -3.85 -1.49 15.95
CA THR A 185 -5.27 -1.19 15.69
C THR A 185 -5.49 -0.14 14.59
N ASP A 186 -4.43 0.54 14.18
CA ASP A 186 -4.43 1.65 13.23
C ASP A 186 -5.14 1.27 11.89
N ALA A 187 -4.76 0.10 11.33
CA ALA A 187 -5.37 -0.40 10.10
C ALA A 187 -6.86 -0.75 10.29
N GLN A 188 -7.24 -1.29 11.45
CA GLN A 188 -8.64 -1.60 11.78
C GLN A 188 -9.47 -0.30 11.87
N ILE A 189 -8.94 0.73 12.53
CA ILE A 189 -9.60 2.03 12.65
C ILE A 189 -9.79 2.67 11.26
N LEU A 190 -8.75 2.64 10.43
CA LEU A 190 -8.81 3.24 9.10
C LEU A 190 -9.73 2.45 8.16
N SER A 191 -9.78 1.11 8.29
CA SER A 191 -10.60 0.25 7.42
C SER A 191 -12.09 0.56 7.46
N SER A 192 -12.60 1.04 8.60
CA SER A 192 -14.02 1.43 8.76
C SER A 192 -14.34 2.82 8.17
N ARG A 193 -13.35 3.55 7.68
CA ARG A 193 -13.47 4.93 7.22
C ARG A 193 -13.24 5.11 5.72
N VAL A 194 -12.74 4.08 5.06
CA VAL A 194 -12.48 4.07 3.62
C VAL A 194 -13.48 3.15 2.90
N ASP A 195 -13.64 3.33 1.59
CA ASP A 195 -14.58 2.55 0.79
C ASP A 195 -14.15 1.08 0.65
N GLY A 196 -12.83 0.81 0.73
CA GLY A 196 -12.33 -0.54 0.58
C GLY A 196 -10.94 -0.81 1.15
N VAL A 197 -10.62 -2.07 1.28
CA VAL A 197 -9.35 -2.58 1.81
C VAL A 197 -8.76 -3.58 0.85
N ILE A 198 -7.48 -3.41 0.52
CA ILE A 198 -6.69 -4.38 -0.23
C ILE A 198 -5.70 -5.03 0.73
N LEU A 199 -5.76 -6.36 0.83
CA LEU A 199 -4.85 -7.13 1.68
C LEU A 199 -3.69 -7.67 0.85
N VAL A 200 -2.47 -7.22 1.14
CA VAL A 200 -1.26 -7.72 0.48
C VAL A 200 -0.78 -8.98 1.20
N VAL A 201 -0.53 -10.01 0.43
CA VAL A 201 -0.02 -11.31 0.87
C VAL A 201 1.27 -11.59 0.11
N ARG A 202 2.37 -11.83 0.80
CA ARG A 202 3.64 -12.15 0.15
C ARG A 202 3.76 -13.67 -0.06
N ASP A 203 3.97 -14.08 -1.31
CA ASP A 203 4.14 -15.50 -1.68
C ASP A 203 5.25 -16.17 -0.86
N ARG A 204 5.02 -17.43 -0.43
CA ARG A 204 5.97 -18.24 0.37
C ARG A 204 6.48 -17.60 1.67
N TYR A 205 5.93 -16.45 2.06
CA TYR A 205 6.31 -15.73 3.27
C TYR A 205 5.15 -15.62 4.26
N THR A 206 3.99 -15.18 3.78
CA THR A 206 2.82 -14.97 4.64
C THR A 206 2.14 -16.30 4.96
N GLN A 207 1.99 -16.61 6.24
CA GLN A 207 1.26 -17.79 6.68
C GLN A 207 -0.25 -17.58 6.50
N LYS A 208 -0.95 -18.64 6.08
CA LYS A 208 -2.40 -18.60 5.87
C LYS A 208 -3.17 -18.13 7.10
N GLU A 209 -2.76 -18.58 8.28
CA GLU A 209 -3.36 -18.22 9.57
C GLU A 209 -3.23 -16.70 9.83
N ALA A 210 -2.11 -16.08 9.42
CA ALA A 210 -1.93 -14.64 9.53
C ALA A 210 -2.88 -13.88 8.60
N VAL A 211 -3.08 -14.36 7.36
CA VAL A 211 -4.04 -13.77 6.41
C VAL A 211 -5.46 -13.83 6.98
N LEU A 212 -5.87 -14.98 7.48
CA LEU A 212 -7.21 -15.17 8.07
C LEU A 212 -7.42 -14.27 9.28
N LYS A 213 -6.41 -14.13 10.15
CA LYS A 213 -6.46 -13.24 11.32
C LYS A 213 -6.52 -11.76 10.93
N ALA A 214 -5.79 -11.34 9.89
CA ALA A 214 -5.86 -9.98 9.37
C ALA A 214 -7.25 -9.68 8.80
N LYS A 215 -7.80 -10.62 8.01
CA LYS A 215 -9.15 -10.55 7.47
C LYS A 215 -10.18 -10.38 8.59
N GLU A 216 -10.19 -11.27 9.56
CA GLU A 216 -11.11 -11.23 10.72
C GLU A 216 -11.07 -9.87 11.44
N LYS A 217 -9.87 -9.34 11.70
CA LYS A 217 -9.72 -8.05 12.37
C LYS A 217 -10.28 -6.87 11.58
N ILE A 218 -10.14 -6.89 10.25
CA ILE A 218 -10.69 -5.86 9.37
C ILE A 218 -12.22 -5.98 9.33
N GLU A 219 -12.76 -7.19 9.19
CA GLU A 219 -14.19 -7.44 9.15
C GLU A 219 -14.88 -7.07 10.48
N LEU A 220 -14.26 -7.39 11.63
CA LEU A 220 -14.74 -6.99 12.95
C LEU A 220 -14.78 -5.46 13.13
N ALA A 221 -13.94 -4.72 12.42
CA ALA A 221 -13.97 -3.27 12.39
C ALA A 221 -14.94 -2.69 11.32
N ASN A 222 -15.76 -3.53 10.67
CA ASN A 222 -16.63 -3.19 9.55
C ASN A 222 -15.87 -2.67 8.31
N GLY A 223 -14.62 -3.07 8.12
CA GLY A 223 -13.86 -2.77 6.92
C GLY A 223 -14.31 -3.64 5.74
N ASN A 224 -14.49 -3.01 4.57
CA ASN A 224 -14.89 -3.68 3.33
C ASN A 224 -13.66 -4.22 2.59
N ILE A 225 -13.40 -5.52 2.62
CA ILE A 225 -12.27 -6.14 1.91
C ILE A 225 -12.63 -6.33 0.44
N LEU A 226 -11.98 -5.57 -0.46
CA LEU A 226 -12.17 -5.67 -1.91
C LEU A 226 -11.51 -6.94 -2.48
N GLY A 227 -10.38 -7.34 -1.89
CA GLY A 227 -9.63 -8.50 -2.33
C GLY A 227 -8.24 -8.58 -1.73
N ALA A 228 -7.45 -9.53 -2.25
CA ALA A 228 -6.06 -9.71 -1.88
C ALA A 228 -5.15 -9.64 -3.11
N VAL A 229 -3.95 -9.07 -2.91
CA VAL A 229 -2.87 -9.03 -3.89
C VAL A 229 -1.77 -9.98 -3.43
N LEU A 230 -1.49 -10.99 -4.25
CA LEU A 230 -0.35 -11.88 -4.03
C LEU A 230 0.90 -11.21 -4.60
N ASN A 231 1.82 -10.82 -3.72
CA ASN A 231 3.05 -10.10 -4.04
C ASN A 231 4.26 -11.03 -4.00
N ASP A 232 5.34 -10.67 -4.71
CA ASP A 232 6.62 -11.39 -4.75
C ASP A 232 6.48 -12.84 -5.25
N VAL A 233 5.60 -13.05 -6.23
CA VAL A 233 5.39 -14.34 -6.87
C VAL A 233 6.59 -14.65 -7.78
N GLU A 234 7.23 -15.81 -7.57
CA GLU A 234 8.24 -16.28 -8.50
C GLU A 234 7.59 -16.71 -9.82
N VAL A 235 7.80 -15.89 -10.84
CA VAL A 235 7.40 -16.25 -12.20
C VAL A 235 8.35 -17.37 -12.67
N LYS A 236 7.90 -18.62 -12.59
CA LYS A 236 8.57 -19.68 -13.32
C LYS A 236 8.50 -19.32 -14.79
N ASN A 237 9.67 -19.39 -15.49
CA ASN A 237 9.78 -19.14 -16.93
C ASN A 237 8.89 -20.11 -17.74
N ASP A 238 7.61 -19.97 -17.64
CA ASP A 238 6.66 -20.59 -18.54
C ASP A 238 6.48 -19.63 -19.72
N LYS A 239 7.50 -19.61 -20.61
CA LYS A 239 7.45 -18.83 -21.87
C LYS A 239 6.12 -19.06 -22.60
N SER A 240 5.54 -20.27 -22.49
CA SER A 240 4.30 -20.61 -23.19
C SER A 240 3.08 -19.79 -22.72
N TYR A 241 3.01 -19.38 -21.45
CA TYR A 241 1.88 -18.59 -20.94
C TYR A 241 1.98 -17.12 -21.36
N TYR A 242 3.20 -16.58 -21.42
CA TYR A 242 3.44 -15.18 -21.81
C TYR A 242 3.37 -14.99 -23.32
N ASP A 243 3.92 -15.91 -24.11
CA ASP A 243 3.88 -15.87 -25.60
C ASP A 243 2.43 -15.99 -26.12
N TYR A 244 1.56 -16.71 -25.41
CA TYR A 244 0.16 -16.87 -25.78
C TYR A 244 -0.69 -15.59 -25.56
N TYR A 245 -0.38 -14.77 -24.55
CA TYR A 245 -1.17 -13.58 -24.22
C TYR A 245 -0.58 -12.27 -24.74
N TYR A 246 0.73 -12.21 -24.99
CA TYR A 246 1.41 -10.96 -25.33
C TYR A 246 2.12 -10.95 -26.68
N GLY A 247 2.12 -12.05 -27.42
CA GLY A 247 2.77 -12.15 -28.73
C GLY A 247 4.30 -12.07 -28.63
N GLU A 248 4.99 -12.67 -29.58
CA GLU A 248 6.43 -12.46 -29.73
C GLU A 248 6.67 -10.97 -29.99
N ALA A 249 7.40 -10.30 -29.07
CA ALA A 249 7.93 -8.97 -29.34
C ALA A 249 9.05 -9.13 -30.37
N GLU A 250 8.78 -8.74 -31.64
CA GLU A 250 9.80 -8.53 -32.66
C GLU A 250 10.79 -7.43 -32.28
#